data_afccb644a277108f091c1d77600589ff
#
_entry.id   afccb644a277108f091c1d77600589ff
#
_cell.length_a   1.000
_cell.length_b   1.000
_cell.length_c   1.000
_cell.angle_alpha   90.00
_cell.angle_beta   90.00
_cell.angle_gamma   90.00
#
_symmetry.space_group_name_H-M   'P 1'
#
loop_
_entity.id
_entity.type
_entity.pdbx_description
1 polymer ?
#
loop_
_entity_poly.entity_id
_entity_poly.type
_entity_poly.pdbx_seq_one_letter_code
_entity_poly.pdbx_strand_id
1 'polypeptide(L)'
;MRPMLSMMGKLCSLAVLLLSVGAKAQTQSTETKPPEEVRTFFLTNVTDARDARDIENDLRNVLPRAVVYYANMQGAITVRGTADELAQAEKTIADLDRKRKVYKITYSIAETDGGKPVGTQHVEMILPTGSKTVIKQGNRVPIVTGSADKDNGAASSQVQYLDVGLNIEASLEGSGDALRLRTEVEQSNIGDEKSGIGAQDPVIRQTQLEGWSMLTPGKPTLLGALDIPGTTRHEEISVVSELVK
;
A
#
# COMPACT_ATOMS: atom_id res chain seq x y z
N MET A 1 94.17 30.26 28.81
CA MET A 1 95.45 30.01 28.18
C MET A 1 95.19 29.65 26.71
N ARG A 2 95.63 30.49 25.84
CA ARG A 2 95.91 30.29 24.41
C ARG A 2 97.07 29.25 24.29
N PRO A 3 97.41 28.70 23.11
CA PRO A 3 97.32 29.23 21.74
C PRO A 3 96.98 28.16 20.62
N MET A 4 96.65 28.67 19.48
CA MET A 4 97.39 28.78 18.19
C MET A 4 97.36 27.56 17.28
N LEU A 5 96.90 27.79 16.09
CA LEU A 5 97.58 28.00 14.81
C LEU A 5 97.65 26.75 13.92
N SER A 6 97.25 26.83 12.73
CA SER A 6 97.92 26.78 11.44
C SER A 6 97.04 26.08 10.39
N MET A 7 96.53 26.77 9.39
CA MET A 7 97.06 27.17 8.10
C MET A 7 97.15 26.05 7.03
N MET A 8 96.68 26.45 5.84
CA MET A 8 97.01 25.96 4.49
C MET A 8 96.30 24.67 4.06
N GLY A 9 95.62 24.58 2.99
CA GLY A 9 95.57 25.30 1.70
C GLY A 9 95.25 24.33 0.60
N LYS A 10 94.83 24.88 -0.53
CA LYS A 10 94.65 24.28 -1.88
C LYS A 10 93.28 23.74 -2.19
N LEU A 11 92.53 24.54 -2.94
CA LEU A 11 92.42 24.57 -4.43
C LEU A 11 91.79 23.36 -5.10
N CYS A 12 90.73 23.68 -5.89
CA CYS A 12 90.21 22.99 -7.07
C CYS A 12 89.12 21.96 -6.85
N SER A 13 87.92 22.24 -7.23
CA SER A 13 87.34 22.02 -8.54
C SER A 13 85.86 22.32 -8.54
N LEU A 14 85.52 23.20 -9.43
CA LEU A 14 84.15 23.57 -9.82
C LEU A 14 83.45 22.34 -10.51
N ALA A 15 82.52 21.71 -9.87
CA ALA A 15 81.61 20.79 -10.53
C ALA A 15 80.19 21.34 -10.36
N VAL A 16 79.74 22.04 -11.39
CA VAL A 16 78.31 22.46 -11.55
C VAL A 16 77.48 21.22 -11.86
N LEU A 17 76.79 20.70 -10.86
CA LEU A 17 75.78 19.66 -11.07
C LEU A 17 74.50 20.37 -11.31
N LEU A 18 74.05 20.44 -12.58
CA LEU A 18 72.74 20.84 -13.05
C LEU A 18 71.72 19.75 -12.63
N LEU A 19 71.08 19.94 -11.47
CA LEU A 19 69.89 19.20 -11.13
C LEU A 19 68.73 19.73 -11.98
N SER A 20 68.42 19.04 -13.10
CA SER A 20 67.20 19.20 -13.81
C SER A 20 65.98 18.63 -12.95
N VAL A 21 65.35 19.55 -12.24
CA VAL A 21 64.06 19.25 -11.63
C VAL A 21 63.04 19.06 -12.76
N GLY A 22 62.79 17.83 -13.12
CA GLY A 22 61.69 17.44 -14.02
C GLY A 22 60.37 17.75 -13.33
N ALA A 23 59.78 18.89 -13.59
CA ALA A 23 58.41 19.19 -13.25
C ALA A 23 57.52 18.21 -14.03
N LYS A 24 57.09 17.11 -13.37
CA LYS A 24 55.97 16.34 -13.84
C LYS A 24 54.74 17.24 -13.73
N ALA A 25 54.30 17.81 -14.85
CA ALA A 25 52.99 18.40 -14.99
C ALA A 25 51.97 17.28 -14.70
N GLN A 26 51.40 17.31 -13.51
CA GLN A 26 50.17 16.54 -13.27
C GLN A 26 49.11 17.17 -14.14
N THR A 27 48.81 16.51 -15.25
CA THR A 27 47.60 16.75 -16.04
C THR A 27 46.44 16.36 -15.12
N GLN A 28 45.88 17.31 -14.36
CA GLN A 28 44.57 17.18 -13.79
C GLN A 28 43.63 17.02 -14.99
N SER A 29 43.22 15.79 -15.27
CA SER A 29 42.05 15.53 -16.09
C SER A 29 40.90 16.21 -15.37
N THR A 30 40.51 17.37 -15.83
CA THR A 30 39.27 18.00 -15.46
C THR A 30 38.20 17.07 -16.08
N GLU A 31 37.72 16.12 -15.29
CA GLU A 31 36.55 15.32 -15.65
C GLU A 31 35.40 16.31 -15.81
N THR A 32 35.15 16.70 -17.05
CA THR A 32 34.03 17.59 -17.38
C THR A 32 32.78 16.85 -17.03
N LYS A 33 32.18 17.17 -15.86
CA LYS A 33 30.87 16.61 -15.46
C LYS A 33 29.91 16.79 -16.64
N PRO A 34 29.24 15.73 -17.12
CA PRO A 34 28.30 15.86 -18.23
C PRO A 34 27.22 16.90 -17.89
N PRO A 35 26.76 17.68 -18.86
CA PRO A 35 25.75 18.70 -18.63
C PRO A 35 24.47 18.06 -18.06
N GLU A 36 23.96 18.66 -16.98
CA GLU A 36 22.70 18.28 -16.37
C GLU A 36 21.56 19.09 -16.99
N GLU A 37 20.47 18.42 -17.27
CA GLU A 37 19.21 19.00 -17.75
C GLU A 37 18.08 18.70 -16.77
N VAL A 38 17.00 19.48 -16.87
CA VAL A 38 15.78 19.26 -16.08
C VAL A 38 14.64 18.89 -17.02
N ARG A 39 13.95 17.79 -16.73
CA ARG A 39 12.77 17.36 -17.50
C ARG A 39 11.64 16.99 -16.56
N THR A 40 10.42 17.35 -16.94
CA THR A 40 9.19 17.04 -16.20
C THR A 40 8.37 16.02 -16.98
N PHE A 41 7.97 14.95 -16.31
CA PHE A 41 7.16 13.86 -16.82
C PHE A 41 5.80 13.88 -16.13
N PHE A 42 4.72 13.99 -16.90
CA PHE A 42 3.36 13.96 -16.38
C PHE A 42 2.88 12.51 -16.29
N LEU A 43 2.34 12.12 -15.13
CA LEU A 43 1.73 10.81 -14.93
C LEU A 43 0.31 10.84 -15.52
N THR A 44 -0.03 9.85 -16.32
CA THR A 44 -1.32 9.78 -17.01
C THR A 44 -2.27 8.78 -16.34
N ASN A 45 -1.73 7.69 -15.85
CA ASN A 45 -2.50 6.57 -15.31
C ASN A 45 -2.43 6.50 -13.78
N VAL A 46 -1.32 6.92 -13.20
CA VAL A 46 -1.10 6.97 -11.75
C VAL A 46 -1.60 8.30 -11.23
N THR A 47 -2.79 8.28 -10.60
CA THR A 47 -3.44 9.47 -10.02
C THR A 47 -3.35 9.53 -8.50
N ASP A 48 -3.02 8.41 -7.85
CA ASP A 48 -2.83 8.37 -6.39
C ASP A 48 -1.43 8.87 -6.02
N ALA A 49 -1.38 9.77 -5.02
CA ALA A 49 -0.13 10.37 -4.57
C ALA A 49 0.83 9.37 -3.91
N ARG A 50 0.35 8.24 -3.38
CA ARG A 50 1.20 7.20 -2.81
C ARG A 50 1.94 6.46 -3.91
N ASP A 51 1.21 6.04 -4.93
CA ASP A 51 1.80 5.34 -6.08
C ASP A 51 2.81 6.22 -6.81
N ALA A 52 2.49 7.50 -6.97
CA ALA A 52 3.42 8.45 -7.59
C ALA A 52 4.71 8.64 -6.76
N ARG A 53 4.61 8.58 -5.42
CA ARG A 53 5.79 8.59 -4.54
C ARG A 53 6.58 7.28 -4.61
N ASP A 54 5.91 6.16 -4.84
CA ASP A 54 6.60 4.88 -5.05
C ASP A 54 7.42 4.94 -6.34
N ILE A 55 6.87 5.50 -7.43
CA ILE A 55 7.63 5.77 -8.65
C ILE A 55 8.80 6.73 -8.40
N GLU A 56 8.60 7.79 -7.62
CA GLU A 56 9.68 8.73 -7.23
C GLU A 56 10.80 8.00 -6.49
N ASN A 57 10.47 7.12 -5.55
CA ASN A 57 11.43 6.34 -4.77
C ASN A 57 12.18 5.32 -5.64
N ASP A 58 11.48 4.65 -6.54
CA ASP A 58 12.10 3.71 -7.48
C ASP A 58 13.08 4.44 -8.41
N LEU A 59 12.72 5.61 -8.92
CA LEU A 59 13.62 6.45 -9.71
C LEU A 59 14.87 6.88 -8.93
N ARG A 60 14.72 7.25 -7.66
CA ARG A 60 15.88 7.60 -6.81
C ARG A 60 16.82 6.42 -6.58
N ASN A 61 16.26 5.21 -6.46
CA ASN A 61 17.05 3.98 -6.32
C ASN A 61 17.80 3.62 -7.60
N VAL A 62 17.15 3.78 -8.75
CA VAL A 62 17.71 3.45 -10.07
C VAL A 62 18.69 4.53 -10.56
N LEU A 63 18.44 5.79 -10.19
CA LEU A 63 19.20 6.97 -10.63
C LEU A 63 19.79 7.73 -9.43
N PRO A 64 20.77 7.17 -8.72
CA PRO A 64 21.26 7.72 -7.45
C PRO A 64 21.96 9.08 -7.58
N ARG A 65 22.35 9.47 -8.80
CA ARG A 65 23.00 10.77 -9.07
C ARG A 65 22.00 11.83 -9.55
N ALA A 66 20.83 11.42 -10.05
CA ALA A 66 19.80 12.33 -10.48
C ALA A 66 19.03 12.90 -9.27
N VAL A 67 18.51 14.09 -9.42
CA VAL A 67 17.59 14.68 -8.43
C VAL A 67 16.17 14.47 -8.93
N VAL A 68 15.36 13.74 -8.16
CA VAL A 68 13.98 13.40 -8.50
C VAL A 68 13.05 14.07 -7.50
N TYR A 69 11.99 14.70 -8.01
CA TYR A 69 10.98 15.40 -7.23
C TYR A 69 9.58 15.14 -7.79
N TYR A 70 8.65 14.73 -6.93
CA TYR A 70 7.23 14.58 -7.27
C TYR A 70 6.44 15.84 -6.95
N ALA A 71 5.82 16.44 -7.96
CA ALA A 71 4.93 17.59 -7.86
C ALA A 71 3.47 17.11 -7.71
N ASN A 72 3.02 16.95 -6.47
CA ASN A 72 1.72 16.35 -6.12
C ASN A 72 0.52 17.04 -6.81
N MET A 73 0.45 18.37 -6.79
CA MET A 73 -0.68 19.11 -7.39
C MET A 73 -0.76 18.98 -8.92
N GLN A 74 0.33 18.62 -9.56
CA GLN A 74 0.43 18.54 -11.02
C GLN A 74 0.43 17.09 -11.54
N GLY A 75 0.52 16.10 -10.62
CA GLY A 75 0.65 14.69 -11.00
C GLY A 75 1.89 14.45 -11.86
N ALA A 76 3.01 15.10 -11.55
CA ALA A 76 4.20 15.09 -12.39
C ALA A 76 5.47 14.79 -11.59
N ILE A 77 6.42 14.12 -12.22
CA ILE A 77 7.76 13.84 -11.68
C ILE A 77 8.77 14.68 -12.46
N THR A 78 9.53 15.51 -11.76
CA THR A 78 10.61 16.31 -12.32
C THR A 78 11.94 15.65 -11.99
N VAL A 79 12.75 15.42 -13.02
CA VAL A 79 14.06 14.79 -12.91
C VAL A 79 15.12 15.77 -13.43
N ARG A 80 16.19 15.97 -12.66
CA ARG A 80 17.40 16.67 -13.07
C ARG A 80 18.54 15.67 -13.10
N GLY A 81 19.18 15.54 -14.25
CA GLY A 81 20.29 14.60 -14.47
C GLY A 81 20.92 14.77 -15.84
N THR A 82 21.81 13.86 -16.19
CA THR A 82 22.42 13.77 -17.52
C THR A 82 21.40 13.28 -18.55
N ALA A 83 21.69 13.43 -19.83
CA ALA A 83 20.82 12.97 -20.91
C ALA A 83 20.50 11.46 -20.80
N ASP A 84 21.48 10.65 -20.41
CA ASP A 84 21.29 9.19 -20.24
C ASP A 84 20.38 8.88 -19.04
N GLU A 85 20.56 9.60 -17.91
CA GLU A 85 19.69 9.45 -16.74
C GLU A 85 18.25 9.89 -17.04
N LEU A 86 18.06 10.95 -17.82
CA LEU A 86 16.75 11.41 -18.24
C LEU A 86 16.06 10.40 -19.18
N ALA A 87 16.80 9.77 -20.10
CA ALA A 87 16.27 8.72 -20.96
C ALA A 87 15.87 7.47 -20.16
N GLN A 88 16.68 7.11 -19.15
CA GLN A 88 16.35 6.00 -18.25
C GLN A 88 15.14 6.33 -17.37
N ALA A 89 15.04 7.56 -16.86
CA ALA A 89 13.88 8.04 -16.12
C ALA A 89 12.60 7.94 -16.95
N GLU A 90 12.62 8.40 -18.18
CA GLU A 90 11.49 8.35 -19.11
C GLU A 90 11.01 6.92 -19.31
N LYS A 91 11.94 5.98 -19.58
CA LYS A 91 11.61 4.57 -19.72
C LYS A 91 11.00 3.97 -18.45
N THR A 92 11.61 4.24 -17.30
CA THR A 92 11.14 3.73 -16.00
C THR A 92 9.74 4.26 -15.68
N ILE A 93 9.50 5.56 -15.90
CA ILE A 93 8.17 6.17 -15.70
C ILE A 93 7.15 5.53 -16.65
N ALA A 94 7.47 5.37 -17.92
CA ALA A 94 6.57 4.74 -18.91
C ALA A 94 6.24 3.28 -18.54
N ASP A 95 7.19 2.57 -17.94
CA ASP A 95 6.99 1.20 -17.47
C ASP A 95 6.14 1.10 -16.20
N LEU A 96 6.15 2.12 -15.35
CA LEU A 96 5.43 2.15 -14.07
C LEU A 96 4.08 2.90 -14.16
N ASP A 97 3.96 3.92 -15.02
CA ASP A 97 2.70 4.67 -15.26
C ASP A 97 1.75 3.87 -16.16
N ARG A 98 1.35 2.68 -15.71
CA ARG A 98 0.43 1.81 -16.46
C ARG A 98 -0.99 1.92 -15.93
N LYS A 99 -1.95 1.78 -16.85
CA LYS A 99 -3.36 1.69 -16.49
C LYS A 99 -3.61 0.48 -15.60
N ARG A 100 -4.20 0.70 -14.44
CA ARG A 100 -4.57 -0.38 -13.52
C ARG A 100 -5.67 -1.23 -14.13
N LYS A 101 -5.56 -2.54 -13.95
CA LYS A 101 -6.66 -3.45 -14.28
C LYS A 101 -7.77 -3.27 -13.25
N VAL A 102 -9.01 -3.29 -13.74
CA VAL A 102 -10.21 -3.15 -12.91
C VAL A 102 -10.96 -4.47 -12.95
N TYR A 103 -11.36 -4.96 -11.80
CA TYR A 103 -12.12 -6.20 -11.67
C TYR A 103 -13.47 -5.95 -11.03
N LYS A 104 -14.47 -6.64 -11.51
CA LYS A 104 -15.73 -6.84 -10.82
C LYS A 104 -15.56 -8.04 -9.88
N ILE A 105 -15.78 -7.83 -8.62
CA ILE A 105 -15.70 -8.85 -7.57
C ILE A 105 -17.12 -9.12 -7.10
N THR A 106 -17.58 -10.36 -7.25
CA THR A 106 -18.91 -10.80 -6.82
C THR A 106 -18.73 -11.74 -5.64
N TYR A 107 -19.19 -11.33 -4.48
CA TYR A 107 -19.32 -12.18 -3.29
C TYR A 107 -20.66 -12.91 -3.34
N SER A 108 -20.67 -14.18 -2.95
CA SER A 108 -21.87 -14.99 -2.76
C SER A 108 -21.82 -15.58 -1.36
N ILE A 109 -22.78 -15.18 -0.53
CA ILE A 109 -22.97 -15.67 0.83
C ILE A 109 -24.20 -16.57 0.78
N ALA A 110 -24.00 -17.89 0.85
CA ALA A 110 -25.02 -18.90 0.74
C ALA A 110 -25.30 -19.52 2.11
N GLU A 111 -26.57 -19.57 2.50
CA GLU A 111 -27.02 -20.17 3.74
C GLU A 111 -27.87 -21.42 3.44
N THR A 112 -27.57 -22.50 4.17
CA THR A 112 -28.36 -23.75 4.13
C THR A 112 -28.83 -24.11 5.55
N ASP A 113 -29.96 -24.80 5.67
CA ASP A 113 -30.49 -25.32 6.93
C ASP A 113 -30.84 -26.79 6.78
N GLY A 114 -30.16 -27.65 7.54
CA GLY A 114 -30.31 -29.11 7.40
C GLY A 114 -29.99 -29.60 5.97
N GLY A 115 -29.06 -28.95 5.27
CA GLY A 115 -28.69 -29.22 3.89
C GLY A 115 -29.64 -28.69 2.82
N LYS A 116 -30.67 -27.92 3.21
CA LYS A 116 -31.58 -27.26 2.27
C LYS A 116 -31.20 -25.80 2.10
N PRO A 117 -31.18 -25.25 0.87
CA PRO A 117 -30.92 -23.84 0.66
C PRO A 117 -31.95 -22.96 1.36
N VAL A 118 -31.52 -21.99 2.16
CA VAL A 118 -32.34 -20.96 2.79
C VAL A 118 -32.34 -19.71 1.93
N GLY A 119 -31.12 -19.29 1.49
CA GLY A 119 -30.96 -18.11 0.66
C GLY A 119 -29.52 -17.93 0.20
N THR A 120 -29.37 -17.03 -0.76
CA THR A 120 -28.03 -16.58 -1.20
C THR A 120 -28.07 -15.08 -1.37
N GLN A 121 -27.13 -14.37 -0.73
CA GLN A 121 -26.93 -12.96 -0.93
C GLN A 121 -25.74 -12.73 -1.86
N HIS A 122 -25.94 -11.89 -2.88
CA HIS A 122 -24.89 -11.48 -3.80
C HIS A 122 -24.53 -10.02 -3.56
N VAL A 123 -23.23 -9.74 -3.47
CA VAL A 123 -22.70 -8.38 -3.37
C VAL A 123 -21.64 -8.18 -4.43
N GLU A 124 -21.83 -7.16 -5.27
CA GLU A 124 -20.91 -6.83 -6.34
C GLU A 124 -20.17 -5.54 -6.04
N MET A 125 -18.87 -5.51 -6.30
CA MET A 125 -18.04 -4.32 -6.21
C MET A 125 -17.05 -4.21 -7.35
N ILE A 126 -16.72 -2.99 -7.74
CA ILE A 126 -15.67 -2.69 -8.71
C ILE A 126 -14.39 -2.35 -7.95
N LEU A 127 -13.31 -3.06 -8.28
CA LEU A 127 -12.07 -3.00 -7.54
C LEU A 127 -10.87 -2.90 -8.49
N PRO A 128 -10.24 -1.71 -8.61
CA PRO A 128 -8.96 -1.58 -9.29
C PRO A 128 -7.85 -2.29 -8.52
N THR A 129 -6.89 -2.88 -9.20
CA THR A 129 -5.72 -3.48 -8.54
C THR A 129 -4.94 -2.42 -7.75
N GLY A 130 -4.48 -2.77 -6.53
CA GLY A 130 -3.82 -1.86 -5.61
C GLY A 130 -4.77 -0.89 -4.89
N SER A 131 -6.09 -1.08 -4.99
CA SER A 131 -7.09 -0.24 -4.32
C SER A 131 -7.90 -1.05 -3.31
N LYS A 132 -8.56 -0.32 -2.40
CA LYS A 132 -9.45 -0.86 -1.39
C LYS A 132 -10.85 -0.32 -1.62
N THR A 133 -11.85 -1.19 -1.51
CA THR A 133 -13.27 -0.83 -1.55
C THR A 133 -13.97 -1.38 -0.33
N VAL A 134 -14.94 -0.64 0.20
CA VAL A 134 -15.76 -1.03 1.35
C VAL A 134 -17.23 -0.87 0.98
N ILE A 135 -18.02 -1.91 1.24
CA ILE A 135 -19.48 -1.87 1.15
C ILE A 135 -20.06 -2.15 2.52
N LYS A 136 -20.96 -1.29 2.97
CA LYS A 136 -21.70 -1.46 4.22
C LYS A 136 -23.18 -1.41 3.93
N GLN A 137 -23.92 -2.42 4.39
CA GLN A 137 -25.37 -2.51 4.30
C GLN A 137 -25.91 -2.97 5.64
N GLY A 138 -26.79 -2.21 6.25
CA GLY A 138 -27.32 -2.60 7.55
C GLY A 138 -28.35 -1.63 8.10
N ASN A 139 -28.84 -1.98 9.27
CA ASN A 139 -29.78 -1.21 10.07
C ASN A 139 -29.16 -0.84 11.42
N ARG A 140 -29.63 0.24 12.01
CA ARG A 140 -29.28 0.60 13.38
C ARG A 140 -30.35 0.07 14.33
N VAL A 141 -29.94 -0.78 15.26
CA VAL A 141 -30.82 -1.38 16.26
C VAL A 141 -30.61 -0.64 17.57
N PRO A 142 -31.68 -0.03 18.14
CA PRO A 142 -31.59 0.59 19.46
C PRO A 142 -31.52 -0.50 20.54
N ILE A 143 -30.54 -0.36 21.46
CA ILE A 143 -30.48 -1.17 22.67
C ILE A 143 -30.53 -0.27 23.89
N VAL A 144 -31.20 -0.71 24.94
CA VAL A 144 -31.32 0.02 26.20
C VAL A 144 -30.13 -0.35 27.11
N THR A 145 -29.24 0.62 27.37
CA THR A 145 -28.01 0.39 28.14
C THR A 145 -28.12 0.81 29.62
N GLY A 146 -29.21 1.40 30.04
CA GLY A 146 -29.44 1.76 31.44
C GLY A 146 -30.87 2.14 31.71
N SER A 147 -31.38 1.77 32.91
CA SER A 147 -32.61 2.28 33.49
C SER A 147 -32.24 3.06 34.75
N ALA A 148 -32.57 4.34 34.82
CA ALA A 148 -32.42 5.10 36.04
C ALA A 148 -33.50 4.67 37.07
N ASP A 149 -33.08 4.60 38.32
CA ASP A 149 -33.90 4.20 39.47
C ASP A 149 -35.24 4.93 39.58
N LYS A 150 -36.25 4.18 40.01
CA LYS A 150 -37.67 4.60 40.08
C LYS A 150 -37.98 5.60 41.17
N ASP A 151 -37.01 6.18 41.89
CA ASP A 151 -37.30 7.00 43.07
C ASP A 151 -37.79 8.43 42.81
N ASN A 152 -37.77 8.91 41.56
CA ASN A 152 -38.25 10.27 41.20
C ASN A 152 -39.15 10.37 39.99
N GLY A 153 -39.88 9.32 39.61
CA GLY A 153 -41.02 9.42 38.67
C GLY A 153 -40.71 9.68 37.22
N ALA A 154 -39.45 9.80 36.79
CA ALA A 154 -39.08 9.92 35.40
C ALA A 154 -38.06 8.79 35.05
N ALA A 155 -38.56 7.73 34.42
CA ALA A 155 -37.68 6.71 33.85
C ALA A 155 -36.93 7.29 32.63
N SER A 156 -35.68 7.62 32.79
CA SER A 156 -34.77 7.95 31.68
C SER A 156 -34.10 6.67 31.22
N SER A 157 -34.44 6.20 30.02
CA SER A 157 -33.75 5.09 29.34
C SER A 157 -32.60 5.64 28.53
N GLN A 158 -31.37 5.16 28.75
CA GLN A 158 -30.27 5.44 27.88
C GLN A 158 -30.29 4.44 26.71
N VAL A 159 -30.35 4.96 25.49
CA VAL A 159 -30.40 4.13 24.27
C VAL A 159 -29.08 4.27 23.52
N GLN A 160 -28.48 3.14 23.20
CA GLN A 160 -27.33 3.04 22.30
C GLN A 160 -27.78 2.37 21.01
N TYR A 161 -27.24 2.83 19.87
CA TYR A 161 -27.51 2.21 18.60
C TYR A 161 -26.34 1.33 18.18
N LEU A 162 -26.66 0.09 17.79
CA LEU A 162 -25.73 -0.85 17.19
C LEU A 162 -26.01 -0.98 15.70
N ASP A 163 -24.96 -0.95 14.89
CA ASP A 163 -25.05 -1.24 13.48
C ASP A 163 -25.10 -2.75 13.29
N VAL A 164 -26.15 -3.24 12.62
CA VAL A 164 -26.40 -4.66 12.33
C VAL A 164 -26.57 -4.82 10.84
N GLY A 165 -25.87 -5.78 10.24
CA GLY A 165 -25.90 -6.02 8.80
C GLY A 165 -24.62 -6.60 8.24
N LEU A 166 -24.31 -6.29 7.00
CA LEU A 166 -23.15 -6.77 6.25
C LEU A 166 -22.15 -5.65 6.00
N ASN A 167 -20.90 -5.89 6.33
CA ASN A 167 -19.75 -5.06 5.99
C ASN A 167 -18.74 -5.90 5.23
N ILE A 168 -18.38 -5.50 4.00
CA ILE A 168 -17.36 -6.16 3.20
C ILE A 168 -16.29 -5.13 2.86
N GLU A 169 -15.07 -5.45 3.25
CA GLU A 169 -13.87 -4.73 2.87
C GLU A 169 -13.02 -5.62 1.98
N ALA A 170 -12.59 -5.09 0.83
CA ALA A 170 -11.77 -5.83 -0.12
C ALA A 170 -10.65 -4.97 -0.68
N SER A 171 -9.46 -5.57 -0.81
CA SER A 171 -8.35 -5.01 -1.57
C SER A 171 -7.75 -6.06 -2.49
N LEU A 172 -7.40 -5.66 -3.71
CA LEU A 172 -6.93 -6.57 -4.75
C LEU A 172 -5.50 -6.19 -5.14
N GLU A 173 -4.62 -7.18 -5.06
CA GLU A 173 -3.23 -7.04 -5.47
C GLU A 173 -2.91 -8.03 -6.59
N GLY A 174 -1.86 -7.75 -7.34
CA GLY A 174 -1.33 -8.65 -8.35
C GLY A 174 -1.38 -8.11 -9.77
N SER A 175 -0.71 -8.84 -10.65
CA SER A 175 -0.67 -8.57 -12.09
C SER A 175 -0.77 -9.87 -12.87
N GLY A 176 -1.38 -9.81 -14.05
CA GLY A 176 -1.56 -11.00 -14.90
C GLY A 176 -2.71 -11.89 -14.43
N ASP A 177 -2.46 -13.20 -14.39
CA ASP A 177 -3.50 -14.22 -14.09
C ASP A 177 -3.59 -14.56 -12.61
N ALA A 178 -2.64 -14.10 -11.79
CA ALA A 178 -2.61 -14.33 -10.35
C ALA A 178 -3.08 -13.05 -9.63
N LEU A 179 -4.27 -13.10 -9.06
CA LEU A 179 -4.85 -12.05 -8.24
C LEU A 179 -4.81 -12.50 -6.78
N ARG A 180 -4.38 -11.60 -5.91
CA ARG A 180 -4.41 -11.79 -4.46
C ARG A 180 -5.46 -10.86 -3.88
N LEU A 181 -6.51 -11.44 -3.32
CA LEU A 181 -7.58 -10.73 -2.64
C LEU A 181 -7.33 -10.75 -1.13
N ARG A 182 -7.25 -9.58 -0.52
CA ARG A 182 -7.49 -9.44 0.92
C ARG A 182 -8.96 -9.12 1.09
N THR A 183 -9.62 -9.86 1.95
CA THR A 183 -11.02 -9.62 2.27
C THR A 183 -11.26 -9.66 3.77
N GLU A 184 -12.20 -8.83 4.19
CA GLU A 184 -12.83 -8.87 5.50
C GLU A 184 -14.34 -8.80 5.27
N VAL A 185 -15.05 -9.85 5.68
CA VAL A 185 -16.51 -9.95 5.65
C VAL A 185 -16.98 -10.03 7.08
N GLU A 186 -17.76 -9.06 7.49
CA GLU A 186 -18.40 -9.00 8.80
C GLU A 186 -19.92 -8.98 8.58
N GLN A 187 -20.60 -9.95 9.16
CA GLN A 187 -22.05 -10.07 9.13
C GLN A 187 -22.59 -10.13 10.54
N SER A 188 -23.56 -9.28 10.83
CA SER A 188 -24.26 -9.27 12.10
C SER A 188 -25.77 -9.35 11.88
N ASN A 189 -26.42 -10.18 12.70
CA ASN A 189 -27.86 -10.42 12.64
C ASN A 189 -28.46 -10.39 14.04
N ILE A 190 -29.73 -10.01 14.14
CA ILE A 190 -30.50 -10.17 15.37
C ILE A 190 -30.89 -11.65 15.49
N GLY A 191 -30.45 -12.29 16.58
CA GLY A 191 -30.84 -13.67 16.90
C GLY A 191 -32.30 -13.76 17.33
N ASP A 192 -32.92 -14.89 17.02
CA ASP A 192 -34.29 -15.21 17.46
C ASP A 192 -34.39 -15.54 18.97
N GLU A 193 -33.24 -15.69 19.62
CA GLU A 193 -33.12 -16.01 21.04
C GLU A 193 -33.47 -14.81 21.89
N LYS A 194 -34.16 -15.08 23.01
CA LYS A 194 -34.43 -14.04 24.02
C LYS A 194 -33.16 -13.82 24.85
N SER A 195 -32.70 -12.56 24.93
CA SER A 195 -31.69 -12.22 25.92
C SER A 195 -32.25 -12.45 27.31
N GLY A 196 -31.48 -13.02 28.25
CA GLY A 196 -31.91 -13.23 29.63
C GLY A 196 -32.17 -11.95 30.44
N ILE A 197 -31.98 -10.76 29.80
CA ILE A 197 -32.04 -9.44 30.45
C ILE A 197 -33.35 -8.72 30.18
N GLY A 198 -34.02 -8.97 29.02
CA GLY A 198 -35.32 -8.39 28.72
C GLY A 198 -35.64 -8.40 27.22
N ALA A 199 -36.92 -8.20 26.87
CA ALA A 199 -37.35 -8.19 25.47
C ALA A 199 -36.81 -7.00 24.64
N GLN A 200 -36.18 -6.02 25.28
CA GLN A 200 -35.64 -4.83 24.64
C GLN A 200 -34.13 -4.95 24.32
N ASP A 201 -33.50 -6.05 24.75
CA ASP A 201 -32.08 -6.32 24.50
C ASP A 201 -31.95 -7.55 23.60
N PRO A 202 -31.90 -7.37 22.28
CA PRO A 202 -31.77 -8.48 21.35
C PRO A 202 -30.39 -9.14 21.45
N VAL A 203 -30.34 -10.46 21.24
CA VAL A 203 -29.06 -11.15 21.01
C VAL A 203 -28.58 -10.78 19.62
N ILE A 204 -27.34 -10.29 19.52
CA ILE A 204 -26.70 -10.01 18.23
C ILE A 204 -25.69 -11.11 17.95
N ARG A 205 -25.87 -11.80 16.85
CA ARG A 205 -24.92 -12.77 16.33
C ARG A 205 -24.00 -12.06 15.34
N GLN A 206 -22.71 -12.32 15.44
CA GLN A 206 -21.70 -11.76 14.54
C GLN A 206 -20.83 -12.88 13.99
N THR A 207 -20.65 -12.83 12.68
CA THR A 207 -19.69 -13.65 11.94
C THR A 207 -18.67 -12.74 11.31
N GLN A 208 -17.38 -13.08 11.44
CA GLN A 208 -16.30 -12.35 10.79
C GLN A 208 -15.36 -13.33 10.10
N LEU A 209 -15.04 -13.03 8.85
CA LEU A 209 -14.05 -13.75 8.06
C LEU A 209 -13.01 -12.73 7.55
N GLU A 210 -11.76 -12.90 7.94
CA GLU A 210 -10.65 -12.08 7.44
C GLU A 210 -9.55 -12.99 6.89
N GLY A 211 -9.00 -12.63 5.72
CA GLY A 211 -7.92 -13.43 5.15
C GLY A 211 -7.45 -12.97 3.78
N TRP A 212 -6.50 -13.75 3.26
CA TRP A 212 -5.97 -13.61 1.92
C TRP A 212 -6.35 -14.82 1.08
N SER A 213 -6.76 -14.59 -0.16
CA SER A 213 -7.11 -15.65 -1.10
C SER A 213 -6.49 -15.38 -2.46
N MET A 214 -6.02 -16.44 -3.12
CA MET A 214 -5.56 -16.37 -4.50
C MET A 214 -6.75 -16.62 -5.43
N LEU A 215 -7.03 -15.67 -6.30
CA LEU A 215 -8.13 -15.75 -7.25
C LEU A 215 -7.62 -16.08 -8.65
N THR A 216 -8.36 -16.92 -9.33
CA THR A 216 -8.25 -17.08 -10.79
C THR A 216 -9.44 -16.38 -11.42
N PRO A 217 -9.25 -15.38 -12.31
CA PRO A 217 -10.36 -14.69 -12.96
C PRO A 217 -11.36 -15.65 -13.62
N GLY A 218 -12.64 -15.41 -13.38
CA GLY A 218 -13.74 -16.22 -13.90
C GLY A 218 -14.01 -17.53 -13.15
N LYS A 219 -13.24 -17.86 -12.12
CA LYS A 219 -13.46 -19.06 -11.30
C LYS A 219 -13.95 -18.72 -9.90
N PRO A 220 -14.99 -19.40 -9.39
CA PRO A 220 -15.41 -19.23 -8.00
C PRO A 220 -14.34 -19.79 -7.06
N THR A 221 -14.07 -19.05 -5.99
CA THR A 221 -13.14 -19.42 -4.92
C THR A 221 -13.87 -19.36 -3.61
N LEU A 222 -13.89 -20.47 -2.87
CA LEU A 222 -14.43 -20.52 -1.50
C LEU A 222 -13.47 -19.77 -0.58
N LEU A 223 -13.97 -18.77 0.14
CA LEU A 223 -13.22 -18.01 1.13
C LEU A 223 -13.31 -18.65 2.50
N GLY A 224 -14.47 -19.14 2.88
CA GLY A 224 -14.72 -19.82 4.14
C GLY A 224 -16.11 -20.41 4.21
N ALA A 225 -16.29 -21.33 5.15
CA ALA A 225 -17.56 -21.93 5.48
C ALA A 225 -17.64 -22.14 6.99
N LEU A 226 -18.82 -22.01 7.57
CA LEU A 226 -19.02 -22.16 9.01
C LEU A 226 -20.41 -22.71 9.33
N ASP A 227 -20.48 -23.45 10.41
CA ASP A 227 -21.76 -23.86 11.00
C ASP A 227 -22.17 -22.87 12.08
N ILE A 228 -23.46 -22.49 12.10
CA ILE A 228 -23.99 -21.58 13.10
C ILE A 228 -24.30 -22.39 14.39
N PRO A 229 -23.60 -22.14 15.50
CA PRO A 229 -23.73 -22.93 16.73
C PRO A 229 -25.17 -23.00 17.24
N GLY A 230 -25.59 -24.20 17.65
CA GLY A 230 -26.94 -24.44 18.19
C GLY A 230 -28.06 -24.53 17.14
N THR A 231 -27.68 -24.55 15.87
CA THR A 231 -28.62 -24.66 14.74
C THR A 231 -28.14 -25.74 13.76
N THR A 232 -28.96 -26.06 12.74
CA THR A 232 -28.57 -26.89 11.58
C THR A 232 -28.14 -26.04 10.38
N ARG A 233 -27.87 -24.72 10.61
CA ARG A 233 -27.52 -23.77 9.56
C ARG A 233 -26.03 -23.79 9.28
N HIS A 234 -25.73 -23.77 7.99
CA HIS A 234 -24.39 -23.70 7.45
C HIS A 234 -24.30 -22.52 6.48
N GLU A 235 -23.23 -21.73 6.58
CA GLU A 235 -22.96 -20.57 5.75
C GLU A 235 -21.68 -20.76 4.96
N GLU A 236 -21.72 -20.49 3.66
CA GLU A 236 -20.56 -20.51 2.77
C GLU A 236 -20.37 -19.14 2.13
N ILE A 237 -19.13 -18.63 2.18
CA ILE A 237 -18.74 -17.38 1.55
C ILE A 237 -17.79 -17.68 0.41
N SER A 238 -18.19 -17.36 -0.80
CA SER A 238 -17.41 -17.53 -2.01
C SER A 238 -17.28 -16.24 -2.80
N VAL A 239 -16.29 -16.17 -3.70
CA VAL A 239 -16.03 -14.98 -4.51
C VAL A 239 -15.68 -15.37 -5.94
N VAL A 240 -16.11 -14.54 -6.88
CA VAL A 240 -15.69 -14.58 -8.30
C VAL A 240 -15.14 -13.24 -8.69
N SER A 241 -14.02 -13.23 -9.43
CA SER A 241 -13.43 -12.03 -10.02
C SER A 241 -13.54 -12.06 -11.54
N GLU A 242 -13.99 -10.96 -12.15
CA GLU A 242 -14.10 -10.79 -13.60
C GLU A 242 -13.41 -9.50 -14.04
N LEU A 243 -12.58 -9.57 -15.09
CA LEU A 243 -11.92 -8.37 -15.64
C LEU A 243 -12.96 -7.47 -16.30
N VAL A 244 -13.02 -6.21 -15.90
CA VAL A 244 -13.82 -5.17 -16.55
C VAL A 244 -13.08 -4.70 -17.80
N LYS A 245 -13.73 -4.80 -18.95
CA LYS A 245 -13.16 -4.41 -20.25
C LYS A 245 -13.30 -2.91 -20.52
#